data_13eaaa18333e1c0b34ef324dbac0f28e
#
_entry.id   13eaaa18333e1c0b34ef324dbac0f28e
#
_cell.length_a   1.000
_cell.length_b   1.000
_cell.length_c   1.000
_cell.angle_alpha   90.00
_cell.angle_beta   90.00
_cell.angle_gamma   90.00
#
_symmetry.space_group_name_H-M   'P 1'
#
loop_
_entity.id
_entity.type
_entity.pdbx_description
1 polymer ?
#
loop_
_entity_poly.entity_id
_entity_poly.type
_entity_poly.pdbx_seq_one_letter_code
_entity_poly.pdbx_strand_id
1 'polypeptide(L)'
;MGKVARQEVEQEGVKVDVLLNKLLRAAGAEFTTFYYYTILRVNAIGFDGEGLKEIIEDARIEDRNHFEALTPRIYELGGALPRDIRGFADVAGCPDAFLPQNPRDMKQMLNVLVEAERCAVRTYTEICNMTFGKDHRTYDLALAILNEEVEHEAWFSEYLSEGPSGHFRRGQPGVSPYVRRFMSADFS
;
A
#
# COMPACT_ATOMS: atom_id res chain seq x y z
N MET A 1 17.65 -8.89 -17.20
CA MET A 1 16.21 -8.58 -17.15
C MET A 1 15.47 -9.42 -18.20
N GLY A 2 14.40 -10.07 -17.81
CA GLY A 2 13.57 -10.85 -18.74
C GLY A 2 12.86 -9.93 -19.71
N LYS A 3 13.19 -10.00 -20.99
CA LYS A 3 12.55 -9.17 -22.03
C LYS A 3 11.11 -9.64 -22.34
N VAL A 4 10.81 -10.90 -22.05
CA VAL A 4 9.53 -11.54 -22.42
C VAL A 4 8.34 -10.90 -21.69
N ALA A 5 8.45 -10.65 -20.40
CA ALA A 5 7.32 -10.14 -19.61
C ALA A 5 6.77 -8.81 -20.15
N ARG A 6 7.63 -7.87 -20.51
CA ARG A 6 7.22 -6.60 -21.10
C ARG A 6 6.59 -6.78 -22.48
N GLN A 7 7.21 -7.61 -23.33
CA GLN A 7 6.75 -7.84 -24.72
C GLN A 7 5.34 -8.46 -24.74
N GLU A 8 5.10 -9.49 -23.92
CA GLU A 8 3.79 -10.11 -23.81
C GLU A 8 2.70 -9.11 -23.38
N VAL A 9 2.99 -8.31 -22.35
CA VAL A 9 2.05 -7.30 -21.86
C VAL A 9 1.77 -6.19 -22.88
N GLU A 10 2.78 -5.78 -23.67
CA GLU A 10 2.61 -4.83 -24.79
C GLU A 10 1.77 -5.43 -25.92
N GLN A 11 1.95 -6.73 -26.25
CA GLN A 11 1.16 -7.43 -27.28
C GLN A 11 -0.32 -7.51 -26.91
N GLU A 12 -0.64 -7.63 -25.61
CA GLU A 12 -2.02 -7.58 -25.10
C GLU A 12 -2.60 -6.15 -25.04
N GLY A 13 -1.89 -5.17 -25.58
CA GLY A 13 -2.34 -3.79 -25.73
C GLY A 13 -2.25 -2.92 -24.48
N VAL A 14 -1.47 -3.33 -23.48
CA VAL A 14 -1.18 -2.49 -22.31
C VAL A 14 -0.08 -1.50 -22.65
N LYS A 15 -0.29 -0.23 -22.35
CA LYS A 15 0.74 0.81 -22.44
C LYS A 15 1.70 0.67 -21.25
N VAL A 16 2.74 -0.15 -21.41
CA VAL A 16 3.63 -0.54 -20.30
C VAL A 16 4.31 0.66 -19.63
N ASP A 17 4.68 1.70 -20.36
CA ASP A 17 5.29 2.89 -19.74
C ASP A 17 4.29 3.66 -18.84
N VAL A 18 3.00 3.67 -19.19
CA VAL A 18 1.94 4.24 -18.33
C VAL A 18 1.73 3.37 -17.11
N LEU A 19 1.71 2.05 -17.27
CA LEU A 19 1.59 1.10 -16.17
C LEU A 19 2.79 1.21 -15.21
N LEU A 20 4.02 1.27 -15.73
CA LEU A 20 5.22 1.46 -14.93
C LEU A 20 5.19 2.75 -14.11
N ASN A 21 4.73 3.86 -14.71
CA ASN A 21 4.57 5.10 -13.95
C ASN A 21 3.60 4.94 -12.79
N LYS A 22 2.46 4.26 -12.99
CA LYS A 22 1.50 3.98 -11.92
C LYS A 22 2.08 3.06 -10.84
N LEU A 23 2.78 2.00 -11.22
CA LEU A 23 3.42 1.08 -10.26
C LEU A 23 4.52 1.78 -9.44
N LEU A 24 5.33 2.66 -10.07
CA LEU A 24 6.34 3.45 -9.37
C LEU A 24 5.72 4.43 -8.37
N ARG A 25 4.62 5.08 -8.76
CA ARG A 25 3.88 5.99 -7.87
C ARG A 25 3.23 5.25 -6.70
N ALA A 26 2.66 4.07 -6.96
CA ALA A 26 2.12 3.20 -5.93
C ALA A 26 3.23 2.76 -4.96
N ALA A 27 4.34 2.21 -5.48
CA ALA A 27 5.46 1.79 -4.63
C ALA A 27 6.07 2.95 -3.82
N GLY A 28 6.08 4.17 -4.37
CA GLY A 28 6.47 5.38 -3.65
C GLY A 28 5.50 5.72 -2.52
N ALA A 29 4.19 5.57 -2.74
CA ALA A 29 3.17 5.77 -1.72
C ALA A 29 3.31 4.75 -0.59
N GLU A 30 3.40 3.45 -0.89
CA GLU A 30 3.60 2.39 0.11
C GLU A 30 4.84 2.62 0.97
N PHE A 31 5.94 3.01 0.35
CA PHE A 31 7.18 3.29 1.06
C PHE A 31 7.03 4.51 1.99
N THR A 32 6.36 5.57 1.55
CA THR A 32 6.15 6.77 2.37
C THR A 32 5.13 6.53 3.47
N THR A 33 4.04 5.80 3.22
CA THR A 33 3.06 5.45 4.26
C THR A 33 3.67 4.53 5.32
N PHE A 34 4.45 3.53 4.94
CA PHE A 34 5.23 2.72 5.88
C PHE A 34 6.08 3.58 6.83
N TYR A 35 6.77 4.59 6.30
CA TYR A 35 7.58 5.52 7.12
C TYR A 35 6.70 6.35 8.05
N TYR A 36 5.65 6.97 7.54
CA TYR A 36 4.75 7.81 8.33
C TYR A 36 3.97 7.01 9.38
N TYR A 37 3.52 5.81 9.08
CA TYR A 37 2.86 4.92 10.04
C TYR A 37 3.80 4.53 11.17
N THR A 38 5.10 4.40 10.91
CA THR A 38 6.10 4.20 11.98
C THR A 38 6.09 5.36 12.98
N ILE A 39 5.99 6.61 12.51
CA ILE A 39 5.91 7.80 13.35
C ILE A 39 4.56 7.86 14.08
N LEU A 40 3.46 7.67 13.37
CA LEU A 40 2.10 7.72 13.92
C LEU A 40 1.90 6.68 15.03
N ARG A 41 2.38 5.46 14.83
CA ARG A 41 2.30 4.38 15.82
C ARG A 41 2.97 4.75 17.15
N VAL A 42 4.13 5.39 17.11
CA VAL A 42 4.84 5.82 18.33
C VAL A 42 4.09 6.94 19.05
N ASN A 43 3.37 7.78 18.31
CA ASN A 43 2.63 8.93 18.84
C ASN A 43 1.17 8.61 19.19
N ALA A 44 0.64 7.44 18.84
CA ALA A 44 -0.66 6.96 19.31
C ALA A 44 -0.57 6.58 20.80
N ILE A 45 -0.81 7.53 21.69
CA ILE A 45 -0.64 7.40 23.14
C ILE A 45 -1.95 7.64 23.89
N GLY A 46 -2.00 7.16 25.12
CA GLY A 46 -3.17 7.27 25.97
C GLY A 46 -4.18 6.14 25.72
N PHE A 47 -5.31 6.21 26.41
CA PHE A 47 -6.32 5.14 26.35
C PHE A 47 -6.86 4.90 24.94
N ASP A 48 -7.17 5.97 24.21
CA ASP A 48 -7.69 5.87 22.84
C ASP A 48 -6.62 5.48 21.84
N GLY A 49 -5.36 5.87 22.08
CA GLY A 49 -4.25 5.58 21.18
C GLY A 49 -3.76 4.14 21.25
N GLU A 50 -3.96 3.44 22.36
CA GLU A 50 -3.42 2.11 22.56
C GLU A 50 -4.08 1.06 21.65
N GLY A 51 -5.40 1.14 21.47
CA GLY A 51 -6.11 0.28 20.50
C GLY A 51 -5.71 0.58 19.04
N LEU A 52 -5.45 1.84 18.72
CA LEU A 52 -5.07 2.26 17.38
C LEU A 52 -3.67 1.77 16.98
N LYS A 53 -2.74 1.60 17.93
CA LYS A 53 -1.38 1.10 17.65
C LYS A 53 -1.36 -0.25 16.96
N GLU A 54 -2.27 -1.13 17.31
CA GLU A 54 -2.33 -2.48 16.72
C GLU A 54 -2.67 -2.40 15.23
N ILE A 55 -3.71 -1.63 14.88
CA ILE A 55 -4.15 -1.46 13.50
C ILE A 55 -3.09 -0.71 12.67
N ILE A 56 -2.49 0.35 13.22
CA ILE A 56 -1.39 1.05 12.56
C ILE A 56 -0.21 0.09 12.33
N GLU A 57 0.07 -0.84 13.25
CA GLU A 57 1.16 -1.80 13.07
C GLU A 57 0.85 -2.80 11.97
N ASP A 58 -0.37 -3.32 11.89
CA ASP A 58 -0.79 -4.23 10.83
C ASP A 58 -0.68 -3.54 9.46
N ALA A 59 -1.31 -2.37 9.27
CA ALA A 59 -1.23 -1.61 8.04
C ALA A 59 0.22 -1.24 7.67
N ARG A 60 1.01 -0.77 8.63
CA ARG A 60 2.41 -0.40 8.43
C ARG A 60 3.25 -1.54 7.86
N ILE A 61 3.06 -2.75 8.37
CA ILE A 61 3.83 -3.92 7.90
C ILE A 61 3.29 -4.40 6.55
N GLU A 62 1.99 -4.32 6.34
CA GLU A 62 1.37 -4.67 5.05
C GLU A 62 1.82 -3.69 3.96
N ASP A 63 1.87 -2.37 4.19
CA ASP A 63 2.44 -1.39 3.24
C ASP A 63 3.90 -1.67 2.87
N ARG A 64 4.72 -2.05 3.86
CA ARG A 64 6.08 -2.51 3.56
C ARG A 64 6.07 -3.72 2.62
N ASN A 65 5.20 -4.68 2.87
CA ASN A 65 5.07 -5.87 2.04
C ASN A 65 4.57 -5.53 0.63
N HIS A 66 3.66 -4.55 0.49
CA HIS A 66 3.21 -4.01 -0.79
C HIS A 66 4.37 -3.45 -1.59
N PHE A 67 5.19 -2.58 -0.98
CA PHE A 67 6.39 -2.05 -1.60
C PHE A 67 7.34 -3.15 -2.07
N GLU A 68 7.62 -4.14 -1.21
CA GLU A 68 8.51 -5.25 -1.54
C GLU A 68 7.95 -6.14 -2.66
N ALA A 69 6.64 -6.36 -2.72
CA ALA A 69 5.98 -7.16 -3.76
C ALA A 69 5.90 -6.42 -5.11
N LEU A 70 5.70 -5.09 -5.10
CA LEU A 70 5.67 -4.26 -6.32
C LEU A 70 7.05 -4.15 -6.98
N THR A 71 8.11 -4.10 -6.19
CA THR A 71 9.47 -3.86 -6.68
C THR A 71 9.91 -4.86 -7.75
N PRO A 72 9.85 -6.19 -7.57
CA PRO A 72 10.21 -7.15 -8.60
C PRO A 72 9.39 -6.96 -9.88
N ARG A 73 8.09 -6.65 -9.76
CA ARG A 73 7.22 -6.45 -10.91
C ARG A 73 7.63 -5.25 -11.75
N ILE A 74 8.02 -4.14 -11.11
CA ILE A 74 8.55 -2.95 -11.79
C ILE A 74 9.78 -3.34 -12.65
N TYR A 75 10.72 -4.09 -12.07
CA TYR A 75 11.93 -4.52 -12.77
C TYR A 75 11.64 -5.53 -13.89
N GLU A 76 10.71 -6.45 -13.70
CA GLU A 76 10.28 -7.40 -14.74
C GLU A 76 9.72 -6.69 -15.97
N LEU A 77 9.01 -5.59 -15.79
CA LEU A 77 8.48 -4.77 -16.88
C LEU A 77 9.52 -3.81 -17.50
N GLY A 78 10.76 -3.85 -17.03
CA GLY A 78 11.86 -3.04 -17.55
C GLY A 78 11.99 -1.66 -16.91
N GLY A 79 11.24 -1.40 -15.82
CA GLY A 79 11.41 -0.21 -14.99
C GLY A 79 12.53 -0.35 -13.97
N ALA A 80 12.72 0.67 -13.14
CA ALA A 80 13.66 0.69 -12.03
C ALA A 80 13.17 1.66 -10.95
N LEU A 81 13.50 1.36 -9.68
CA LEU A 81 13.29 2.32 -8.61
C LEU A 81 14.27 3.51 -8.74
N PRO A 82 13.87 4.73 -8.36
CA PRO A 82 14.78 5.86 -8.27
C PRO A 82 15.99 5.54 -7.38
N ARG A 83 17.16 6.01 -7.79
CA ARG A 83 18.42 5.80 -7.03
C ARG A 83 18.54 6.75 -5.82
N ASP A 84 17.80 7.85 -5.84
CA ASP A 84 17.72 8.82 -4.74
C ASP A 84 16.37 8.66 -4.03
N ILE A 85 16.40 8.40 -2.74
CA ILE A 85 15.20 8.21 -1.92
C ILE A 85 14.31 9.46 -1.88
N ARG A 86 14.90 10.65 -2.01
CA ARG A 86 14.13 11.91 -2.08
C ARG A 86 13.28 11.94 -3.35
N GLY A 87 13.88 11.61 -4.48
CA GLY A 87 13.16 11.51 -5.75
C GLY A 87 12.10 10.39 -5.71
N PHE A 88 12.27 9.37 -4.88
CA PHE A 88 11.27 8.33 -4.71
C PHE A 88 10.06 8.83 -3.91
N ALA A 89 10.27 9.56 -2.83
CA ALA A 89 9.19 10.20 -2.08
C ALA A 89 8.43 11.23 -2.95
N ASP A 90 9.13 11.99 -3.80
CA ASP A 90 8.52 12.98 -4.69
C ASP A 90 7.60 12.37 -5.76
N VAL A 91 7.78 11.09 -6.13
CA VAL A 91 6.91 10.42 -7.11
C VAL A 91 5.71 9.71 -6.47
N ALA A 92 5.62 9.65 -5.16
CA ALA A 92 4.51 9.03 -4.46
C ALA A 92 3.15 9.50 -5.00
N GLY A 93 2.21 8.56 -5.16
CA GLY A 93 0.93 8.83 -5.82
C GLY A 93 -0.17 9.32 -4.89
N CYS A 94 0.01 9.18 -3.58
CA CYS A 94 -0.98 9.48 -2.57
C CYS A 94 -0.48 10.55 -1.59
N PRO A 95 -1.38 11.25 -0.87
CA PRO A 95 -0.98 12.17 0.18
C PRO A 95 -0.16 11.47 1.26
N ASP A 96 0.82 12.19 1.81
CA ASP A 96 1.59 11.69 2.94
C ASP A 96 0.71 11.54 4.18
N ALA A 97 0.86 10.43 4.90
CA ALA A 97 0.26 10.23 6.22
C ALA A 97 1.10 10.95 7.29
N PHE A 98 1.00 12.25 7.36
CA PHE A 98 1.81 13.10 8.24
C PHE A 98 1.31 13.12 9.69
N LEU A 99 2.23 13.33 10.62
CA LEU A 99 1.90 13.53 12.03
C LEU A 99 1.19 14.89 12.22
N PRO A 100 -0.01 14.92 12.86
CA PRO A 100 -0.68 16.18 13.15
C PRO A 100 0.12 17.05 14.12
N GLN A 101 -0.11 18.37 14.15
CA GLN A 101 0.56 19.30 15.07
C GLN A 101 0.41 18.89 16.54
N ASN A 102 -0.78 18.42 16.91
CA ASN A 102 -1.01 17.78 18.20
C ASN A 102 -1.01 16.26 17.99
N PRO A 103 0.05 15.54 18.37
CA PRO A 103 0.16 14.09 18.17
C PRO A 103 -0.82 13.28 19.03
N ARG A 104 -1.59 13.92 19.89
CA ARG A 104 -2.66 13.32 20.69
C ARG A 104 -4.05 13.51 20.07
N ASP A 105 -4.15 14.24 18.99
CA ASP A 105 -5.40 14.41 18.25
C ASP A 105 -5.65 13.17 17.37
N MET A 106 -6.21 12.14 18.00
CA MET A 106 -6.49 10.87 17.33
C MET A 106 -7.45 11.03 16.17
N LYS A 107 -8.41 11.94 16.28
CA LYS A 107 -9.36 12.18 15.19
C LYS A 107 -8.68 12.77 13.95
N GLN A 108 -7.78 13.73 14.14
CA GLN A 108 -7.00 14.28 13.02
C GLN A 108 -6.08 13.22 12.42
N MET A 109 -5.44 12.41 13.27
CA MET A 109 -4.59 11.30 12.81
C MET A 109 -5.38 10.31 11.96
N LEU A 110 -6.53 9.85 12.44
CA LEU A 110 -7.40 8.92 11.71
C LEU A 110 -7.88 9.47 10.37
N ASN A 111 -8.28 10.75 10.31
CA ASN A 111 -8.67 11.37 9.05
C ASN A 111 -7.54 11.34 8.00
N VAL A 112 -6.29 11.56 8.43
CA VAL A 112 -5.12 11.48 7.55
C VAL A 112 -4.93 10.07 7.03
N LEU A 113 -5.04 9.04 7.91
CA LEU A 113 -4.91 7.64 7.53
C LEU A 113 -6.00 7.22 6.54
N VAL A 114 -7.27 7.50 6.84
CA VAL A 114 -8.40 7.17 5.96
C VAL A 114 -8.23 7.77 4.56
N GLU A 115 -7.76 9.02 4.45
CA GLU A 115 -7.53 9.62 3.13
C GLU A 115 -6.37 8.99 2.37
N ALA A 116 -5.31 8.55 3.06
CA ALA A 116 -4.22 7.80 2.46
C ALA A 116 -4.72 6.46 1.89
N GLU A 117 -5.46 5.69 2.70
CA GLU A 117 -6.03 4.40 2.28
C GLU A 117 -7.03 4.55 1.12
N ARG A 118 -7.91 5.54 1.18
CA ARG A 118 -8.84 5.85 0.06
C ARG A 118 -8.11 6.17 -1.23
N CYS A 119 -6.94 6.82 -1.15
CA CYS A 119 -6.10 7.04 -2.32
C CYS A 119 -5.49 5.73 -2.83
N ALA A 120 -5.00 4.87 -1.95
CA ALA A 120 -4.46 3.56 -2.31
C ALA A 120 -5.52 2.70 -2.99
N VAL A 121 -6.73 2.60 -2.43
CA VAL A 121 -7.87 1.89 -3.03
C VAL A 121 -8.15 2.37 -4.47
N ARG A 122 -8.18 3.69 -4.70
CA ARG A 122 -8.35 4.24 -6.06
C ARG A 122 -7.22 3.85 -6.99
N THR A 123 -5.99 3.95 -6.51
CA THR A 123 -4.78 3.64 -7.29
C THR A 123 -4.75 2.18 -7.74
N TYR A 124 -4.99 1.26 -6.83
CA TYR A 124 -4.98 -0.17 -7.17
C TYR A 124 -6.21 -0.59 -7.99
N THR A 125 -7.36 0.05 -7.79
CA THR A 125 -8.52 -0.13 -8.68
C THR A 125 -8.17 0.27 -10.13
N GLU A 126 -7.48 1.39 -10.32
CA GLU A 126 -7.04 1.82 -11.65
C GLU A 126 -6.04 0.84 -12.28
N ILE A 127 -5.08 0.33 -11.50
CA ILE A 127 -4.11 -0.66 -11.99
C ILE A 127 -4.83 -1.96 -12.38
N CYS A 128 -5.77 -2.43 -11.56
CA CYS A 128 -6.59 -3.59 -11.87
C CYS A 128 -7.35 -3.40 -13.19
N ASN A 129 -8.00 -2.26 -13.38
CA ASN A 129 -8.76 -1.96 -14.61
C ASN A 129 -7.88 -1.90 -15.87
N MET A 130 -6.64 -1.42 -15.73
CA MET A 130 -5.69 -1.38 -16.84
C MET A 130 -5.17 -2.76 -17.25
N THR A 131 -5.09 -3.69 -16.29
CA THR A 131 -4.40 -4.97 -16.45
C THR A 131 -5.34 -6.17 -16.56
N PHE A 132 -6.62 -5.99 -16.22
CA PHE A 132 -7.63 -7.05 -16.29
C PHE A 132 -7.70 -7.71 -17.68
N GLY A 133 -7.56 -9.02 -17.71
CA GLY A 133 -7.59 -9.81 -18.94
C GLY A 133 -6.38 -9.62 -19.89
N LYS A 134 -5.38 -8.80 -19.51
CA LYS A 134 -4.23 -8.45 -20.34
C LYS A 134 -2.89 -8.75 -19.68
N ASP A 135 -2.73 -8.36 -18.42
CA ASP A 135 -1.54 -8.63 -17.62
C ASP A 135 -1.98 -9.29 -16.32
N HIS A 136 -2.16 -10.61 -16.37
CA HIS A 136 -2.66 -11.40 -15.25
C HIS A 136 -1.76 -11.30 -14.01
N ARG A 137 -0.45 -11.17 -14.19
CA ARG A 137 0.50 -11.10 -13.09
C ARG A 137 0.41 -9.78 -12.33
N THR A 138 0.34 -8.65 -13.06
CA THR A 138 0.14 -7.35 -12.41
C THR A 138 -1.27 -7.24 -11.84
N TYR A 139 -2.28 -7.74 -12.55
CA TYR A 139 -3.66 -7.76 -12.05
C TYR A 139 -3.79 -8.53 -10.73
N ASP A 140 -3.23 -9.74 -10.65
CA ASP A 140 -3.30 -10.58 -9.45
C ASP A 140 -2.59 -9.92 -8.25
N LEU A 141 -1.42 -9.32 -8.48
CA LEU A 141 -0.71 -8.56 -7.46
C LEU A 141 -1.50 -7.33 -7.00
N ALA A 142 -1.97 -6.51 -7.94
CA ALA A 142 -2.72 -5.30 -7.64
C ALA A 142 -4.04 -5.60 -6.93
N LEU A 143 -4.73 -6.67 -7.30
CA LEU A 143 -5.95 -7.13 -6.65
C LEU A 143 -5.69 -7.59 -5.21
N ALA A 144 -4.58 -8.27 -4.97
CA ALA A 144 -4.20 -8.70 -3.63
C ALA A 144 -3.96 -7.48 -2.72
N ILE A 145 -3.22 -6.47 -3.20
CA ILE A 145 -3.00 -5.24 -2.46
C ILE A 145 -4.33 -4.49 -2.26
N LEU A 146 -5.13 -4.33 -3.30
CA LEU A 146 -6.45 -3.67 -3.21
C LEU A 146 -7.33 -4.26 -2.09
N ASN A 147 -7.31 -5.58 -1.91
CA ASN A 147 -8.07 -6.22 -0.83
C ASN A 147 -7.59 -5.78 0.55
N GLU A 148 -6.28 -5.64 0.75
CA GLU A 148 -5.70 -5.17 2.02
C GLU A 148 -6.01 -3.69 2.25
N GLU A 149 -5.88 -2.83 1.23
CA GLU A 149 -6.19 -1.39 1.33
C GLU A 149 -7.66 -1.12 1.67
N VAL A 150 -8.58 -1.94 1.14
CA VAL A 150 -10.01 -1.87 1.52
C VAL A 150 -10.22 -2.24 2.98
N GLU A 151 -9.47 -3.22 3.49
CA GLU A 151 -9.51 -3.57 4.91
C GLU A 151 -8.93 -2.44 5.78
N HIS A 152 -7.78 -1.86 5.41
CA HIS A 152 -7.16 -0.75 6.16
C HIS A 152 -8.11 0.46 6.25
N GLU A 153 -8.70 0.86 5.12
CA GLU A 153 -9.69 1.95 5.10
C GLU A 153 -10.86 1.67 6.06
N ALA A 154 -11.41 0.46 6.02
CA ALA A 154 -12.51 0.07 6.88
C ALA A 154 -12.12 0.09 8.38
N TRP A 155 -10.91 -0.37 8.72
CA TRP A 155 -10.43 -0.36 10.10
C TRP A 155 -10.31 1.05 10.68
N PHE A 156 -9.71 1.98 9.91
CA PHE A 156 -9.57 3.36 10.36
C PHE A 156 -10.90 4.11 10.38
N SER A 157 -11.79 3.84 9.43
CA SER A 157 -13.14 4.42 9.38
C SER A 157 -14.01 3.98 10.56
N GLU A 158 -13.83 2.74 11.07
CA GLU A 158 -14.53 2.26 12.28
C GLU A 158 -14.18 3.12 13.49
N TYR A 159 -12.92 3.50 13.68
CA TYR A 159 -12.53 4.40 14.77
C TYR A 159 -13.09 5.81 14.63
N LEU A 160 -13.43 6.25 13.42
CA LEU A 160 -14.15 7.49 13.18
C LEU A 160 -15.67 7.36 13.36
N SER A 161 -16.15 6.15 13.68
CA SER A 161 -17.57 5.83 13.79
C SER A 161 -18.34 6.01 12.46
N GLU A 162 -17.67 5.87 11.32
CA GLU A 162 -18.28 5.94 10.00
C GLU A 162 -18.99 4.65 9.59
N GLY A 163 -18.60 3.51 10.19
CA GLY A 163 -19.24 2.21 9.98
C GLY A 163 -18.53 1.09 10.73
N PRO A 164 -19.15 -0.08 10.88
CA PRO A 164 -18.48 -1.24 11.46
C PRO A 164 -17.50 -1.84 10.45
N SER A 165 -16.35 -2.30 10.92
CA SER A 165 -15.41 -3.09 10.14
C SER A 165 -15.40 -4.55 10.56
N GLY A 166 -14.83 -5.41 9.71
CA GLY A 166 -14.59 -6.82 10.04
C GLY A 166 -13.17 -7.07 10.54
N HIS A 167 -12.48 -6.04 11.06
CA HIS A 167 -11.11 -6.21 11.52
C HIS A 167 -11.02 -7.21 12.66
N PHE A 168 -10.20 -8.21 12.46
CA PHE A 168 -9.76 -9.14 13.48
C PHE A 168 -8.25 -9.07 13.59
N ARG A 169 -7.75 -9.08 14.82
CA ARG A 169 -6.33 -9.08 15.08
C ARG A 169 -5.59 -10.10 14.22
N ARG A 170 -4.57 -9.66 13.52
CA ARG A 170 -3.65 -10.56 12.83
C ARG A 170 -2.91 -11.43 13.86
N GLY A 171 -2.67 -12.68 13.54
CA GLY A 171 -1.87 -13.56 14.40
C GLY A 171 -0.44 -13.05 14.57
N GLN A 172 0.06 -12.37 13.54
CA GLN A 172 1.31 -11.60 13.53
C GLN A 172 1.10 -10.38 12.65
N PRO A 173 1.69 -9.21 12.98
CA PRO A 173 1.58 -8.02 12.16
C PRO A 173 2.02 -8.27 10.71
N GLY A 174 1.24 -7.76 9.75
CA GLY A 174 1.52 -7.89 8.32
C GLY A 174 1.31 -9.30 7.73
N VAL A 175 0.67 -10.20 8.47
CA VAL A 175 0.32 -11.53 7.97
C VAL A 175 -1.09 -11.54 7.42
N SER A 176 -1.27 -10.93 6.27
CA SER A 176 -2.51 -10.94 5.52
C SER A 176 -2.64 -12.20 4.63
N PRO A 177 -3.86 -12.65 4.33
CA PRO A 177 -4.07 -13.77 3.42
C PRO A 177 -3.81 -13.43 1.94
N TYR A 178 -3.67 -12.15 1.58
CA TYR A 178 -3.63 -11.70 0.19
C TYR A 178 -2.20 -11.52 -0.35
N VAL A 179 -1.44 -10.56 0.14
CA VAL A 179 -0.10 -10.22 -0.40
C VAL A 179 0.97 -11.20 0.06
N ARG A 180 0.80 -11.86 1.19
CA ARG A 180 1.79 -12.83 1.71
C ARG A 180 2.24 -13.87 0.68
N ARG A 181 1.38 -14.29 -0.23
CA ARG A 181 1.71 -15.27 -1.29
C ARG A 181 2.78 -14.78 -2.28
N PHE A 182 3.04 -13.47 -2.33
CA PHE A 182 4.09 -12.87 -3.16
C PHE A 182 5.40 -12.66 -2.42
N MET A 183 5.40 -12.86 -1.11
CA MET A 183 6.59 -12.71 -0.26
C MET A 183 7.39 -13.99 -0.22
N SER A 184 8.71 -13.88 -0.05
CA SER A 184 9.56 -15.05 0.18
C SER A 184 9.27 -15.67 1.55
N ALA A 185 9.43 -16.99 1.68
CA ALA A 185 9.12 -17.75 2.88
C ALA A 185 9.93 -17.34 4.14
N ASP A 186 10.98 -16.53 3.95
CA ASP A 186 11.91 -16.14 5.03
C ASP A 186 11.45 -14.95 5.87
N PHE A 187 10.25 -14.42 5.61
CA PHE A 187 9.64 -13.34 6.40
C PHE A 187 8.61 -13.84 7.43
N SER A 188 8.69 -15.11 7.82
CA SER A 188 7.84 -15.73 8.87
C SER A 188 8.45 -15.61 10.26
#